data_259a81e129be62fbd1443300cb49129e
#
_entry.id   259a81e129be62fbd1443300cb49129e
#
_cell.length_a   1.000
_cell.length_b   1.000
_cell.length_c   1.000
_cell.angle_alpha   90.00
_cell.angle_beta   90.00
_cell.angle_gamma   90.00
#
_symmetry.space_group_name_H-M   'P 1'
#
loop_
_entity.id
_entity.type
_entity.pdbx_description
1 polymer ?
#
loop_
_entity_poly.entity_id
_entity_poly.type
_entity_poly.pdbx_seq_one_letter_code
_entity_poly.pdbx_strand_id
1 'polypeptide(L)'
;MQTEQPQPTGQSIIGFLGYREFDDGEAYRGAILLTDEWSKPLEFRCTAPVRPTALQRTLYGKSLLPHVLTELIGAPLISSVREKPQLILIADDAYFDVRHKISAPVIRVARPSGAKAKQDDQPKSKSLLLQSASGKFAQVEIEAHWKFAADLDSAGERLRDLFGRWDLTEPFQRLGEGLQYVHEERVLES
;
A
#
# COMPACT_ATOMS: atom_id res chain seq x y z
N MET A 1 -3.16 -16.83 44.73
CA MET A 1 -3.66 -17.05 43.37
C MET A 1 -3.83 -15.68 42.73
N GLN A 2 -2.84 -15.24 42.00
CA GLN A 2 -2.94 -14.00 41.23
C GLN A 2 -3.59 -14.37 39.90
N THR A 3 -4.76 -13.79 39.65
CA THR A 3 -5.49 -13.91 38.40
C THR A 3 -4.74 -13.09 37.36
N GLU A 4 -4.05 -13.78 36.49
CA GLU A 4 -3.43 -13.21 35.29
C GLU A 4 -4.57 -12.63 34.42
N GLN A 5 -4.69 -11.32 34.37
CA GLN A 5 -5.59 -10.67 33.41
C GLN A 5 -5.05 -10.95 32.01
N PRO A 6 -5.87 -11.39 31.04
CA PRO A 6 -5.44 -11.55 29.68
C PRO A 6 -5.02 -10.17 29.14
N GLN A 7 -3.76 -10.06 28.75
CA GLN A 7 -3.27 -8.89 28.04
C GLN A 7 -4.14 -8.67 26.81
N PRO A 8 -4.52 -7.42 26.48
CA PRO A 8 -5.27 -7.16 25.27
C PRO A 8 -4.46 -7.66 24.08
N THR A 9 -4.99 -8.63 23.36
CA THR A 9 -4.47 -9.07 22.06
C THR A 9 -4.25 -7.84 21.21
N GLY A 10 -2.99 -7.54 20.90
CA GLY A 10 -2.60 -6.30 20.25
C GLY A 10 -3.46 -6.05 19.01
N GLN A 11 -4.03 -4.86 18.95
CA GLN A 11 -4.87 -4.40 17.84
C GLN A 11 -4.13 -4.63 16.52
N SER A 12 -4.75 -5.36 15.61
CA SER A 12 -4.15 -5.71 14.33
C SER A 12 -4.18 -4.49 13.41
N ILE A 13 -3.02 -3.93 13.10
CA ILE A 13 -2.86 -2.71 12.32
C ILE A 13 -2.50 -3.06 10.87
N ILE A 14 -3.24 -2.48 9.93
CA ILE A 14 -3.05 -2.63 8.49
C ILE A 14 -2.63 -1.28 7.94
N GLY A 15 -1.55 -1.25 7.16
CA GLY A 15 -1.11 -0.05 6.45
C GLY A 15 -1.50 -0.12 4.98
N PHE A 16 -2.09 0.96 4.49
CA PHE A 16 -2.33 1.18 3.06
C PHE A 16 -1.32 2.20 2.57
N LEU A 17 -0.50 1.83 1.61
CA LEU A 17 0.53 2.69 1.04
C LEU A 17 0.16 3.02 -0.40
N GLY A 18 0.12 4.30 -0.72
CA GLY A 18 -0.23 4.77 -2.05
C GLY A 18 0.41 6.10 -2.40
N TYR A 19 0.25 6.53 -3.64
CA TYR A 19 0.74 7.81 -4.14
C TYR A 19 -0.23 8.41 -5.15
N ARG A 20 -0.02 9.68 -5.46
CA ARG A 20 -0.61 10.38 -6.61
C ARG A 20 0.44 11.24 -7.30
N GLU A 21 0.25 11.40 -8.59
CA GLU A 21 0.97 12.36 -9.40
C GLU A 21 0.21 13.68 -9.39
N PHE A 22 0.94 14.78 -9.31
CA PHE A 22 0.46 16.15 -9.33
C PHE A 22 1.27 16.97 -10.33
N ASP A 23 0.79 18.16 -10.64
CA ASP A 23 1.48 19.11 -11.50
C ASP A 23 1.89 18.47 -12.85
N ASP A 24 0.91 17.83 -13.52
CA ASP A 24 1.09 17.15 -14.82
C ASP A 24 2.20 16.07 -14.82
N GLY A 25 2.36 15.36 -13.70
CA GLY A 25 3.36 14.30 -13.54
C GLY A 25 4.74 14.80 -13.09
N GLU A 26 4.88 16.09 -12.78
CA GLU A 26 6.14 16.65 -12.30
C GLU A 26 6.40 16.40 -10.82
N ALA A 27 5.35 16.08 -10.05
CA ALA A 27 5.44 15.84 -8.61
C ALA A 27 4.76 14.54 -8.20
N TYR A 28 5.40 13.81 -7.29
CA TYR A 28 4.85 12.63 -6.62
C TYR A 28 4.62 12.93 -5.15
N ARG A 29 3.45 12.60 -4.64
CA ARG A 29 3.20 12.60 -3.19
C ARG A 29 2.68 11.23 -2.79
N GLY A 30 3.23 10.69 -1.72
CA GLY A 30 2.75 9.46 -1.15
C GLY A 30 2.10 9.66 0.20
N ALA A 31 1.29 8.69 0.58
CA ALA A 31 0.70 8.61 1.91
C ALA A 31 0.67 7.16 2.41
N ILE A 32 0.62 7.04 3.73
CA ILE A 32 0.27 5.82 4.42
C ILE A 32 -0.97 6.10 5.29
N LEU A 33 -1.96 5.22 5.17
CA LEU A 33 -3.14 5.18 6.02
C LEU A 33 -3.07 3.91 6.87
N LEU A 34 -2.97 4.06 8.19
CA LEU A 34 -3.12 2.94 9.11
C LEU A 34 -4.58 2.78 9.51
N THR A 35 -5.05 1.56 9.52
CA THR A 35 -6.40 1.21 9.98
C THR A 35 -6.37 0.03 10.94
N ASP A 36 -7.45 -0.12 11.70
CA ASP A 36 -7.76 -1.35 12.40
C ASP A 36 -8.40 -2.42 11.46
N GLU A 37 -8.79 -3.55 12.03
CA GLU A 37 -9.45 -4.66 11.29
C GLU A 37 -10.83 -4.31 10.73
N TRP A 38 -11.43 -3.19 11.16
CA TRP A 38 -12.72 -2.69 10.70
C TRP A 38 -12.57 -1.56 9.69
N SER A 39 -11.34 -1.35 9.17
CA SER A 39 -11.03 -0.24 8.25
C SER A 39 -11.21 1.15 8.85
N LYS A 40 -11.27 1.26 10.22
CA LYS A 40 -11.32 2.53 10.90
C LYS A 40 -9.93 3.18 10.85
N PRO A 41 -9.80 4.45 10.46
CA PRO A 41 -8.52 5.13 10.38
C PRO A 41 -7.92 5.34 11.79
N LEU A 42 -6.64 5.02 11.93
CA LEU A 42 -5.85 5.20 13.14
C LEU A 42 -4.82 6.32 12.96
N GLU A 43 -4.14 6.34 11.83
CA GLU A 43 -3.12 7.34 11.52
C GLU A 43 -3.06 7.56 10.00
N PHE A 44 -2.88 8.82 9.59
CA PHE A 44 -2.61 9.20 8.21
C PHE A 44 -1.34 10.05 8.18
N ARG A 45 -0.41 9.71 7.29
CA ARG A 45 0.78 10.51 7.00
C ARG A 45 0.99 10.63 5.51
N CYS A 46 1.49 11.79 5.10
CA CYS A 46 1.85 12.03 3.72
C CYS A 46 3.19 12.76 3.59
N THR A 47 3.82 12.62 2.43
CA THR A 47 5.07 13.32 2.12
C THR A 47 4.83 14.75 1.64
N ALA A 48 5.88 15.57 1.68
CA ALA A 48 5.98 16.71 0.78
C ALA A 48 6.03 16.22 -0.69
N PRO A 49 5.74 17.08 -1.69
CA PRO A 49 5.90 16.72 -3.09
C PRO A 49 7.36 16.37 -3.40
N VAL A 50 7.59 15.20 -3.99
CA VAL A 50 8.88 14.78 -4.53
C VAL A 50 8.92 15.18 -6.00
N ARG A 51 9.88 16.00 -6.40
CA ARG A 51 10.03 16.52 -7.77
C ARG A 51 11.37 16.11 -8.37
N PRO A 52 11.41 14.98 -9.10
CA PRO A 52 12.65 14.58 -9.77
C PRO A 52 13.04 15.62 -10.84
N THR A 53 14.33 15.94 -10.89
CA THR A 53 14.86 16.83 -11.92
C THR A 53 14.87 16.16 -13.29
N ALA A 54 14.98 16.95 -14.37
CA ALA A 54 15.10 16.41 -15.73
C ALA A 54 16.30 15.46 -15.87
N LEU A 55 17.42 15.77 -15.22
CA LEU A 55 18.58 14.90 -15.19
C LEU A 55 18.29 13.56 -14.51
N GLN A 56 17.63 13.58 -13.35
CA GLN A 56 17.22 12.35 -12.66
C GLN A 56 16.27 11.51 -13.52
N ARG A 57 15.28 12.14 -14.17
CA ARG A 57 14.37 11.45 -15.10
C ARG A 57 15.14 10.75 -16.22
N THR A 58 16.13 11.42 -16.79
CA THR A 58 16.98 10.86 -17.85
C THR A 58 17.83 9.70 -17.35
N LEU A 59 18.50 9.86 -16.20
CA LEU A 59 19.44 8.87 -15.68
C LEU A 59 18.74 7.61 -15.14
N TYR A 60 17.62 7.76 -14.45
CA TYR A 60 16.88 6.65 -13.88
C TYR A 60 15.96 5.96 -14.91
N GLY A 61 15.45 6.69 -15.91
CA GLY A 61 14.54 6.12 -16.90
C GLY A 61 13.38 5.36 -16.25
N LYS A 62 13.14 4.12 -16.64
CA LYS A 62 12.06 3.27 -16.11
C LYS A 62 12.20 2.94 -14.61
N SER A 63 13.40 3.02 -14.04
CA SER A 63 13.62 2.76 -12.61
C SER A 63 13.31 3.96 -11.72
N LEU A 64 12.97 5.12 -12.29
CA LEU A 64 12.70 6.33 -11.53
C LEU A 64 11.51 6.15 -10.58
N LEU A 65 10.37 5.72 -11.10
CA LEU A 65 9.15 5.57 -10.30
C LEU A 65 9.34 4.56 -9.16
N PRO A 66 9.82 3.32 -9.39
CA PRO A 66 10.13 2.40 -8.30
C PRO A 66 11.10 2.98 -7.26
N HIS A 67 12.13 3.71 -7.70
CA HIS A 67 13.07 4.37 -6.78
C HIS A 67 12.39 5.45 -5.93
N VAL A 68 11.62 6.34 -6.54
CA VAL A 68 10.87 7.40 -5.82
C VAL A 68 9.91 6.77 -4.81
N LEU A 69 9.13 5.77 -5.23
CA LEU A 69 8.13 5.13 -4.39
C LEU A 69 8.75 4.32 -3.25
N THR A 70 9.86 3.65 -3.48
CA THR A 70 10.52 2.84 -2.46
C THR A 70 11.35 3.68 -1.49
N GLU A 71 12.30 4.47 -2.03
CA GLU A 71 13.33 5.11 -1.21
C GLU A 71 12.90 6.47 -0.66
N LEU A 72 12.14 7.26 -1.45
CA LEU A 72 11.81 8.63 -1.07
C LEU A 72 10.42 8.75 -0.43
N ILE A 73 9.54 7.79 -0.66
CA ILE A 73 8.15 7.83 -0.19
C ILE A 73 7.86 6.67 0.78
N GLY A 74 7.89 5.42 0.31
CA GLY A 74 7.38 4.27 1.04
C GLY A 74 8.15 3.96 2.31
N ALA A 75 9.45 3.77 2.23
CA ALA A 75 10.27 3.44 3.39
C ALA A 75 10.25 4.57 4.45
N PRO A 76 10.41 5.87 4.09
CA PRO A 76 10.27 6.96 5.06
C PRO A 76 8.89 7.04 5.71
N LEU A 77 7.79 6.87 4.95
CA LEU A 77 6.43 6.89 5.51
C LEU A 77 6.23 5.76 6.53
N ILE A 78 6.59 4.53 6.17
CA ILE A 78 6.45 3.37 7.06
C ILE A 78 7.30 3.54 8.33
N SER A 79 8.47 4.16 8.21
CA SER A 79 9.34 4.45 9.36
C SER A 79 8.78 5.56 10.25
N SER A 80 7.97 6.47 9.71
CA SER A 80 7.46 7.64 10.41
C SER A 80 6.22 7.38 11.26
N VAL A 81 5.46 6.30 11.00
CA VAL A 81 4.24 6.00 11.76
C VAL A 81 4.55 5.59 13.19
N ARG A 82 3.62 5.91 14.09
CA ARG A 82 3.78 5.65 15.53
C ARG A 82 3.71 4.17 15.85
N GLU A 83 2.79 3.47 15.22
CA GLU A 83 2.59 2.04 15.42
C GLU A 83 2.96 1.27 14.15
N LYS A 84 3.67 0.16 14.31
CA LYS A 84 4.11 -0.63 13.17
C LYS A 84 2.98 -1.51 12.65
N PRO A 85 2.58 -1.36 11.39
CA PRO A 85 1.60 -2.25 10.77
C PRO A 85 2.17 -3.67 10.63
N GLN A 86 1.32 -4.66 10.85
CA GLN A 86 1.65 -6.08 10.65
C GLN A 86 1.47 -6.54 9.21
N LEU A 87 0.84 -5.71 8.38
CA LEU A 87 0.60 -5.96 6.96
C LEU A 87 0.55 -4.61 6.23
N ILE A 88 1.25 -4.51 5.11
CA ILE A 88 1.17 -3.37 4.20
C ILE A 88 0.45 -3.80 2.94
N LEU A 89 -0.58 -3.05 2.56
CA LEU A 89 -1.28 -3.19 1.30
C LEU A 89 -0.88 -2.06 0.34
N ILE A 90 -0.65 -2.41 -0.92
CA ILE A 90 -0.32 -1.49 -2.01
C ILE A 90 -1.27 -1.71 -3.17
N ALA A 91 -1.54 -0.68 -3.96
CA ALA A 91 -2.32 -0.79 -5.19
C ALA A 91 -1.44 -0.88 -6.45
N ASP A 92 -0.22 -0.38 -6.38
CA ASP A 92 0.72 -0.27 -7.50
C ASP A 92 1.95 -1.16 -7.25
N ASP A 93 2.33 -1.96 -8.25
CA ASP A 93 3.46 -2.89 -8.19
C ASP A 93 4.82 -2.19 -8.06
N ALA A 94 4.93 -0.93 -8.46
CA ALA A 94 6.13 -0.11 -8.29
C ALA A 94 6.54 0.07 -6.81
N TYR A 95 5.64 -0.23 -5.86
CA TYR A 95 5.95 -0.27 -4.42
C TYR A 95 6.52 -1.60 -3.93
N PHE A 96 6.57 -2.65 -4.73
CA PHE A 96 6.99 -3.97 -4.25
C PHE A 96 8.36 -3.98 -3.57
N ASP A 97 9.30 -3.17 -4.06
CA ASP A 97 10.66 -3.12 -3.50
C ASP A 97 10.72 -2.57 -2.07
N VAL A 98 9.66 -1.93 -1.58
CA VAL A 98 9.52 -1.55 -0.16
C VAL A 98 9.67 -2.77 0.75
N ARG A 99 9.24 -3.95 0.31
CA ARG A 99 9.36 -5.20 1.08
C ARG A 99 10.80 -5.53 1.46
N HIS A 100 11.79 -5.10 0.70
CA HIS A 100 13.19 -5.26 1.04
C HIS A 100 13.66 -4.38 2.21
N LYS A 101 12.91 -3.33 2.55
CA LYS A 101 13.24 -2.35 3.59
C LYS A 101 12.53 -2.61 4.92
N ILE A 102 11.52 -3.46 4.92
CA ILE A 102 10.65 -3.69 6.09
C ILE A 102 10.46 -5.19 6.35
N SER A 103 10.10 -5.54 7.59
CA SER A 103 9.81 -6.93 7.97
C SER A 103 8.36 -7.34 7.72
N ALA A 104 7.43 -6.38 7.69
CA ALA A 104 6.01 -6.66 7.46
C ALA A 104 5.77 -7.17 6.03
N PRO A 105 4.87 -8.13 5.82
CA PRO A 105 4.41 -8.54 4.49
C PRO A 105 3.89 -7.36 3.68
N VAL A 106 4.18 -7.35 2.37
CA VAL A 106 3.68 -6.37 1.42
C VAL A 106 2.88 -7.08 0.35
N ILE A 107 1.58 -6.77 0.26
CA ILE A 107 0.65 -7.41 -0.67
C ILE A 107 0.01 -6.35 -1.57
N ARG A 108 0.09 -6.55 -2.88
CA ARG A 108 -0.68 -5.76 -3.84
C ARG A 108 -2.12 -6.24 -3.86
N VAL A 109 -3.04 -5.30 -3.85
CA VAL A 109 -4.48 -5.54 -3.99
C VAL A 109 -4.99 -4.73 -5.17
N ALA A 110 -5.56 -5.40 -6.16
CA ALA A 110 -6.09 -4.74 -7.35
C ALA A 110 -7.37 -5.44 -7.82
N ARG A 111 -8.18 -4.74 -8.61
CA ARG A 111 -9.26 -5.38 -9.37
C ARG A 111 -8.64 -6.24 -10.47
N PRO A 112 -9.16 -7.45 -10.73
CA PRO A 112 -8.66 -8.26 -11.83
C PRO A 112 -8.77 -7.49 -13.13
N SER A 113 -7.64 -7.23 -13.80
CA SER A 113 -7.66 -6.66 -15.13
C SER A 113 -7.85 -7.80 -16.13
N GLY A 114 -8.89 -7.73 -16.96
CA GLY A 114 -9.12 -8.70 -18.05
C GLY A 114 -8.03 -8.65 -19.14
N ALA A 115 -7.16 -7.68 -19.11
CA ALA A 115 -5.97 -7.62 -19.96
C ALA A 115 -4.82 -8.33 -19.27
N LYS A 116 -4.30 -9.40 -19.87
CA LYS A 116 -3.01 -10.00 -19.47
C LYS A 116 -1.99 -8.88 -19.41
N ALA A 117 -1.45 -8.62 -18.21
CA ALA A 117 -0.35 -7.69 -18.03
C ALA A 117 0.72 -7.99 -19.07
N LYS A 118 1.21 -6.94 -19.74
CA LYS A 118 2.31 -7.06 -20.69
C LYS A 118 3.43 -7.82 -19.98
N GLN A 119 3.87 -8.90 -20.61
CA GLN A 119 5.05 -9.66 -20.22
C GLN A 119 6.26 -8.71 -20.32
N ASP A 120 6.60 -8.07 -19.21
CA ASP A 120 7.97 -7.68 -18.97
C ASP A 120 8.71 -8.93 -18.45
N ASP A 121 9.99 -9.06 -18.75
CA ASP A 121 10.88 -10.19 -18.42
C ASP A 121 11.06 -10.43 -16.89
N GLN A 122 10.13 -10.00 -16.07
CA GLN A 122 10.18 -10.21 -14.62
C GLN A 122 9.63 -11.61 -14.26
N PRO A 123 10.24 -12.27 -13.27
CA PRO A 123 9.73 -13.54 -12.75
C PRO A 123 8.28 -13.37 -12.32
N LYS A 124 7.41 -14.30 -12.70
CA LYS A 124 5.99 -14.24 -12.36
C LYS A 124 5.80 -14.23 -10.85
N SER A 125 5.22 -13.17 -10.33
CA SER A 125 4.75 -13.09 -8.96
C SER A 125 3.62 -14.11 -8.75
N LYS A 126 3.54 -14.66 -7.52
CA LYS A 126 2.42 -15.50 -7.13
C LYS A 126 1.21 -14.60 -6.85
N SER A 127 0.08 -14.87 -7.48
CA SER A 127 -1.17 -14.15 -7.24
C SER A 127 -2.30 -15.11 -6.83
N LEU A 128 -3.30 -14.57 -6.16
CA LEU A 128 -4.49 -15.27 -5.71
C LEU A 128 -5.71 -14.37 -5.92
N LEU A 129 -6.78 -14.94 -6.49
CA LEU A 129 -8.07 -14.28 -6.61
C LEU A 129 -8.88 -14.49 -5.33
N LEU A 130 -9.35 -13.39 -4.74
CA LEU A 130 -10.25 -13.41 -3.61
C LEU A 130 -11.66 -13.02 -4.04
N GLN A 131 -12.64 -13.78 -3.56
CA GLN A 131 -14.06 -13.45 -3.67
C GLN A 131 -14.57 -13.11 -2.27
N SER A 132 -15.40 -12.08 -2.18
CA SER A 132 -16.12 -11.78 -0.94
C SER A 132 -17.06 -12.93 -0.61
N ALA A 133 -16.99 -13.46 0.61
CA ALA A 133 -17.84 -14.55 1.06
C ALA A 133 -19.34 -14.21 0.99
N SER A 134 -19.67 -12.92 1.13
CA SER A 134 -21.04 -12.40 1.02
C SER A 134 -21.47 -12.10 -0.42
N GLY A 135 -20.56 -12.16 -1.40
CA GLY A 135 -20.79 -11.69 -2.77
C GLY A 135 -20.98 -10.16 -2.90
N LYS A 136 -20.83 -9.43 -1.79
CA LYS A 136 -21.12 -7.99 -1.70
C LYS A 136 -20.09 -7.13 -2.42
N PHE A 137 -18.84 -7.58 -2.43
CA PHE A 137 -17.72 -6.82 -3.04
C PHE A 137 -17.23 -7.52 -4.31
N ALA A 138 -16.88 -6.74 -5.32
CA ALA A 138 -16.31 -7.26 -6.55
C ALA A 138 -14.94 -7.92 -6.26
N GLN A 139 -14.67 -9.02 -6.96
CA GLN A 139 -13.43 -9.80 -6.83
C GLN A 139 -12.18 -8.93 -6.86
N VAL A 140 -11.17 -9.29 -6.07
CA VAL A 140 -9.84 -8.69 -6.08
C VAL A 140 -8.77 -9.74 -6.34
N GLU A 141 -7.70 -9.34 -6.96
CA GLU A 141 -6.45 -10.09 -7.08
C GLU A 141 -5.48 -9.58 -6.02
N ILE A 142 -4.90 -10.49 -5.24
CA ILE A 142 -3.82 -10.21 -4.31
C ILE A 142 -2.53 -10.84 -4.81
N GLU A 143 -1.43 -10.12 -4.67
CA GLU A 143 -0.13 -10.51 -5.22
C GLU A 143 0.99 -10.12 -4.26
N ALA A 144 1.96 -11.03 -4.09
CA ALA A 144 3.19 -10.76 -3.34
C ALA A 144 4.37 -10.57 -4.30
N HIS A 145 5.37 -9.80 -3.87
CA HIS A 145 6.63 -9.70 -4.59
C HIS A 145 7.23 -11.10 -4.82
N TRP A 146 7.75 -11.37 -6.02
CA TRP A 146 8.21 -12.70 -6.44
C TRP A 146 9.25 -13.32 -5.51
N LYS A 147 10.14 -12.52 -4.89
CA LYS A 147 11.12 -12.99 -3.89
C LYS A 147 10.51 -13.30 -2.53
N PHE A 148 9.31 -12.82 -2.25
CA PHE A 148 8.61 -12.94 -0.98
C PHE A 148 7.25 -13.63 -1.14
N ALA A 149 7.19 -14.65 -1.98
CA ALA A 149 5.94 -15.38 -2.27
C ALA A 149 5.25 -15.94 -1.01
N ALA A 150 6.02 -16.22 0.05
CA ALA A 150 5.49 -16.66 1.35
C ALA A 150 4.63 -15.60 2.05
N ASP A 151 4.80 -14.32 1.72
CA ASP A 151 3.94 -13.25 2.24
C ASP A 151 2.47 -13.47 1.85
N LEU A 152 2.22 -14.02 0.65
CA LEU A 152 0.87 -14.33 0.19
C LEU A 152 0.23 -15.46 0.99
N ASP A 153 1.01 -16.48 1.34
CA ASP A 153 0.52 -17.61 2.14
C ASP A 153 0.19 -17.14 3.57
N SER A 154 1.02 -16.28 4.17
CA SER A 154 0.81 -15.75 5.52
C SER A 154 -0.32 -14.72 5.61
N ALA A 155 -0.51 -13.90 4.58
CA ALA A 155 -1.53 -12.85 4.56
C ALA A 155 -2.87 -13.28 3.96
N GLY A 156 -2.89 -14.33 3.14
CA GLY A 156 -4.05 -14.69 2.32
C GLY A 156 -5.30 -15.03 3.11
N GLU A 157 -5.18 -15.79 4.21
CA GLU A 157 -6.33 -16.12 5.07
C GLU A 157 -6.88 -14.86 5.76
N ARG A 158 -5.99 -14.05 6.30
CA ARG A 158 -6.36 -12.79 6.93
C ARG A 158 -7.06 -11.84 5.95
N LEU A 159 -6.52 -11.69 4.75
CA LEU A 159 -7.14 -10.84 3.73
C LEU A 159 -8.50 -11.37 3.28
N ARG A 160 -8.70 -12.68 3.23
CA ARG A 160 -10.00 -13.28 2.93
C ARG A 160 -11.03 -12.96 4.01
N ASP A 161 -10.65 -13.02 5.29
CA ASP A 161 -11.51 -12.66 6.41
C ASP A 161 -11.87 -11.17 6.38
N LEU A 162 -10.89 -10.29 6.19
CA LEU A 162 -11.12 -8.85 6.07
C LEU A 162 -12.01 -8.50 4.87
N PHE A 163 -11.83 -9.16 3.73
CA PHE A 163 -12.63 -8.96 2.52
C PHE A 163 -14.09 -9.44 2.68
N GLY A 164 -14.35 -10.30 3.64
CA GLY A 164 -15.71 -10.65 4.05
C GLY A 164 -16.44 -9.49 4.75
N ARG A 165 -15.70 -8.56 5.35
CA ARG A 165 -16.23 -7.46 6.17
C ARG A 165 -16.35 -6.15 5.39
N TRP A 166 -15.32 -5.80 4.60
CA TRP A 166 -15.25 -4.55 3.83
C TRP A 166 -14.41 -4.71 2.55
N ASP A 167 -14.54 -3.77 1.63
CA ASP A 167 -13.83 -3.79 0.34
C ASP A 167 -12.36 -3.41 0.51
N LEU A 168 -11.45 -4.34 0.25
CA LEU A 168 -10.01 -4.16 0.39
C LEU A 168 -9.44 -3.02 -0.48
N THR A 169 -10.16 -2.55 -1.49
CA THR A 169 -9.72 -1.44 -2.35
C THR A 169 -10.22 -0.08 -1.90
N GLU A 170 -11.24 -0.03 -1.01
CA GLU A 170 -11.84 1.21 -0.54
C GLU A 170 -10.85 2.13 0.21
N PRO A 171 -9.96 1.62 1.11
CA PRO A 171 -9.02 2.50 1.81
C PRO A 171 -8.03 3.23 0.90
N PHE A 172 -7.73 2.68 -0.27
CA PHE A 172 -6.89 3.40 -1.27
C PHE A 172 -7.61 4.60 -1.86
N GLN A 173 -8.94 4.54 -2.00
CA GLN A 173 -9.72 5.69 -2.43
C GLN A 173 -9.63 6.80 -1.38
N ARG A 174 -9.89 6.52 -0.11
CA ARG A 174 -9.75 7.48 0.99
C ARG A 174 -8.34 8.08 1.08
N LEU A 175 -7.31 7.24 0.90
CA LEU A 175 -5.92 7.69 0.87
C LEU A 175 -5.69 8.67 -0.27
N GLY A 176 -6.19 8.38 -1.47
CA GLY A 176 -6.08 9.24 -2.64
C GLY A 176 -6.82 10.57 -2.48
N GLU A 177 -8.01 10.57 -1.89
CA GLU A 177 -8.78 11.77 -1.55
C GLU A 177 -8.06 12.61 -0.50
N GLY A 178 -7.49 11.97 0.53
CA GLY A 178 -6.67 12.65 1.54
C GLY A 178 -5.42 13.31 0.95
N LEU A 179 -4.74 12.65 0.01
CA LEU A 179 -3.60 13.24 -0.71
C LEU A 179 -4.00 14.46 -1.54
N GLN A 180 -5.14 14.40 -2.22
CA GLN A 180 -5.69 15.52 -3.00
C GLN A 180 -5.97 16.70 -2.10
N TYR A 181 -6.70 16.49 -1.02
CA TYR A 181 -7.04 17.51 -0.04
C TYR A 181 -5.79 18.23 0.52
N VAL A 182 -4.79 17.49 0.97
CA VAL A 182 -3.54 18.06 1.49
C VAL A 182 -2.74 18.80 0.42
N HIS A 183 -2.83 18.38 -0.84
CA HIS A 183 -2.15 19.07 -1.93
C HIS A 183 -2.79 20.43 -2.22
N GLU A 184 -4.12 20.47 -2.30
CA GLU A 184 -4.89 21.69 -2.57
C GLU A 184 -4.76 22.71 -1.44
N GLU A 185 -4.85 22.31 -0.18
CA GLU A 185 -4.68 23.23 0.95
C GLU A 185 -3.32 23.93 0.94
N ARG A 186 -2.23 23.19 0.65
CA ARG A 186 -0.89 23.80 0.61
C ARG A 186 -0.66 24.73 -0.56
N VAL A 187 -1.38 24.56 -1.66
CA VAL A 187 -1.34 25.49 -2.80
C VAL A 187 -2.00 26.84 -2.44
N LEU A 188 -3.00 26.81 -1.53
CA LEU A 188 -3.68 28.05 -1.07
C LEU A 188 -2.86 28.82 -0.03
N GLU A 189 -1.90 28.18 0.65
CA GLU A 189 -1.04 28.79 1.68
C GLU A 189 0.31 29.30 1.12
N SER A 190 0.63 29.01 -0.13
CA SER A 190 1.90 29.38 -0.80
C SER A 190 1.75 30.54 -1.76
#